data_4cc2345e7dcbe04e453b839f80ccdbb4
#
_entry.id   4cc2345e7dcbe04e453b839f80ccdbb4
#
_cell.length_a   1.000
_cell.length_b   1.000
_cell.length_c   1.000
_cell.angle_alpha   90.00
_cell.angle_beta   90.00
_cell.angle_gamma   90.00
#
_symmetry.space_group_name_H-M   'P 1'
#
loop_
_entity.id
_entity.type
_entity.pdbx_description
1 polymer ?
#
loop_
_entity_poly.entity_id
_entity_poly.type
_entity_poly.pdbx_seq_one_letter_code
_entity_poly.pdbx_strand_id
1 'polypeptide(L)'
;MLFVQDRNSIEIISSNPFRYVYDCGSKKLADCEQAIEVFLNECHSKKLDLLFLSHFDNDHVNGVPALLDKRGGLHVNTVVMPWVDDVERMIVWGKTAASRASSSDFFSALVIDPEGALEPFDPAQIIFVRAADDDGPEAGVVDVGPLDPGGEGPFRAKVASIGRDGSRRPPNGRAKYSGRTQVLIVDSRSAIEVSAGAGFSWLLKPYVRRTDPVIVAKFERAAERELGWDYGTFRNRVSDRAVRADLVRDVKKSAALAAAYKSAVGNRNLTSLCLYSGPNTTDEGPVPMMVRLGPDRRGLATRIGWLGSGDISLAAPADGQAFLDHYATELTAITSFGLPHHGAKPNHSKHVLSVINPSICYASAKPPKNWKHPHPDVFADAQSIGAHTMKVSDQERTTFGEAFAIVG
;
A
#
# COMPACT_ATOMS: atom_id res chain seq x y z
N MET A 1 -7.96 -1.55 -9.58
CA MET A 1 -7.09 -2.72 -9.74
C MET A 1 -7.17 -3.49 -8.44
N LEU A 2 -7.77 -4.64 -8.40
CA LEU A 2 -7.86 -5.42 -7.19
C LEU A 2 -6.61 -6.27 -7.10
N PHE A 3 -5.67 -5.92 -6.24
CA PHE A 3 -4.69 -6.85 -5.74
C PHE A 3 -5.30 -7.57 -4.55
N VAL A 4 -6.18 -8.50 -4.84
CA VAL A 4 -6.51 -9.49 -3.85
C VAL A 4 -5.38 -10.49 -3.87
N GLN A 5 -4.48 -10.35 -2.94
CA GLN A 5 -3.53 -11.40 -2.63
C GLN A 5 -4.18 -12.37 -1.66
N ASP A 6 -5.21 -13.04 -2.14
CA ASP A 6 -5.86 -14.12 -1.37
C ASP A 6 -4.95 -15.34 -1.19
N ARG A 7 -3.85 -15.38 -1.90
CA ARG A 7 -2.87 -16.50 -1.82
C ARG A 7 -1.63 -16.17 -0.99
N ASN A 8 -1.57 -15.02 -0.38
CA ASN A 8 -0.70 -14.75 0.76
C ASN A 8 -1.43 -14.94 2.10
N SER A 9 -2.56 -15.65 2.12
CA SER A 9 -2.98 -16.28 3.35
C SER A 9 -1.84 -17.21 3.75
N ILE A 10 -1.25 -16.98 4.91
CA ILE A 10 -0.43 -17.99 5.58
C ILE A 10 -1.42 -19.08 5.97
N GLU A 11 -1.80 -19.92 5.00
CA GLU A 11 -2.53 -21.13 5.27
C GLU A 11 -1.53 -22.14 5.87
N ILE A 12 -1.28 -22.00 7.15
CA ILE A 12 -1.16 -23.19 7.95
C ILE A 12 -2.54 -23.84 7.83
N ILE A 13 -2.63 -25.14 7.62
CA ILE A 13 -3.88 -25.91 7.59
C ILE A 13 -4.64 -25.63 8.89
N SER A 14 -5.27 -24.52 8.97
CA SER A 14 -5.96 -23.95 10.10
C SER A 14 -7.31 -23.48 9.59
N SER A 15 -8.34 -23.75 10.37
CA SER A 15 -9.69 -23.28 10.12
C SER A 15 -9.82 -21.76 10.14
N ASN A 16 -8.77 -21.02 10.46
CA ASN A 16 -8.80 -19.57 10.62
C ASN A 16 -7.51 -18.92 10.09
N PRO A 17 -7.35 -18.73 8.76
CA PRO A 17 -6.19 -18.12 8.14
C PRO A 17 -6.10 -16.63 8.46
N PHE A 18 -4.87 -16.10 8.52
CA PHE A 18 -4.61 -14.65 8.53
C PHE A 18 -4.71 -14.10 7.10
N ARG A 19 -5.56 -13.10 6.87
CA ARG A 19 -5.83 -12.55 5.54
C ARG A 19 -5.53 -11.07 5.46
N TYR A 20 -4.90 -10.65 4.39
CA TYR A 20 -4.77 -9.24 4.08
C TYR A 20 -5.00 -8.95 2.58
N VAL A 21 -5.41 -7.72 2.30
CA VAL A 21 -5.55 -7.18 0.95
C VAL A 21 -4.62 -5.98 0.80
N TYR A 22 -3.97 -5.85 -0.34
CA TYR A 22 -3.16 -4.69 -0.71
C TYR A 22 -3.77 -4.04 -1.93
N ASP A 23 -4.33 -2.84 -1.76
CA ASP A 23 -5.16 -2.08 -2.68
C ASP A 23 -6.48 -2.76 -3.11
N CYS A 24 -7.50 -1.94 -3.24
CA CYS A 24 -8.80 -2.38 -3.70
C CYS A 24 -9.43 -1.31 -4.59
N GLY A 25 -9.16 -1.38 -5.88
CA GLY A 25 -9.70 -0.41 -6.82
C GLY A 25 -9.37 -0.72 -8.27
N SER A 26 -10.02 -0.02 -9.18
CA SER A 26 -9.81 -0.13 -10.62
C SER A 26 -10.25 1.16 -11.33
N LYS A 27 -9.69 1.42 -12.52
CA LYS A 27 -10.19 2.49 -13.43
C LYS A 27 -11.65 2.29 -13.81
N LYS A 28 -12.11 1.04 -13.87
CA LYS A 28 -13.51 0.68 -14.05
C LYS A 28 -14.00 -0.04 -12.81
N LEU A 29 -14.87 0.59 -12.05
CA LEU A 29 -15.38 0.04 -10.80
C LEU A 29 -16.04 -1.33 -11.00
N ALA A 30 -16.79 -1.55 -12.09
CA ALA A 30 -17.41 -2.83 -12.38
C ALA A 30 -16.41 -4.00 -12.52
N ASP A 31 -15.21 -3.75 -13.11
CA ASP A 31 -14.16 -4.77 -13.20
C ASP A 31 -13.62 -5.12 -11.79
N CYS A 32 -13.58 -4.14 -10.88
CA CYS A 32 -13.18 -4.33 -9.49
C CYS A 32 -14.26 -5.10 -8.70
N GLU A 33 -15.52 -4.73 -8.85
CA GLU A 33 -16.65 -5.40 -8.18
C GLU A 33 -16.75 -6.87 -8.55
N GLN A 34 -16.54 -7.22 -9.83
CA GLN A 34 -16.50 -8.61 -10.28
C GLN A 34 -15.36 -9.39 -9.61
N ALA A 35 -14.17 -8.80 -9.50
CA ALA A 35 -13.04 -9.45 -8.84
C ALA A 35 -13.26 -9.59 -7.32
N ILE A 36 -13.92 -8.60 -6.69
CA ILE A 36 -14.34 -8.68 -5.28
C ILE A 36 -15.34 -9.82 -5.08
N GLU A 37 -16.32 -9.97 -5.96
CA GLU A 37 -17.31 -11.04 -5.87
C GLU A 37 -16.65 -12.43 -5.91
N VAL A 38 -15.72 -12.65 -6.86
CA VAL A 38 -14.93 -13.89 -6.93
C VAL A 38 -14.18 -14.13 -5.62
N PHE A 39 -13.50 -13.11 -5.11
CA PHE A 39 -12.76 -13.20 -3.86
C PHE A 39 -13.66 -13.52 -2.66
N LEU A 40 -14.79 -12.84 -2.52
CA LEU A 40 -15.75 -13.07 -1.43
C LEU A 40 -16.33 -14.49 -1.46
N ASN A 41 -16.51 -15.08 -2.64
CA ASN A 41 -16.97 -16.45 -2.81
C ASN A 41 -15.91 -17.48 -2.38
N GLU A 42 -14.62 -17.15 -2.52
CA GLU A 42 -13.51 -17.99 -2.07
C GLU A 42 -13.26 -17.83 -0.55
N CYS A 43 -13.68 -16.72 0.05
CA CYS A 43 -13.50 -16.46 1.47
C CYS A 43 -14.51 -17.19 2.33
N HIS A 44 -14.06 -18.23 3.02
CA HIS A 44 -14.91 -18.96 3.99
C HIS A 44 -15.23 -18.15 5.27
N SER A 45 -14.43 -17.16 5.60
CA SER A 45 -14.60 -16.25 6.74
C SER A 45 -14.96 -14.85 6.26
N LYS A 46 -15.88 -14.19 6.96
CA LYS A 46 -16.24 -12.78 6.73
C LYS A 46 -15.27 -11.79 7.38
N LYS A 47 -14.08 -12.24 7.75
CA LYS A 47 -13.05 -11.43 8.40
C LYS A 47 -11.89 -11.17 7.45
N LEU A 48 -11.46 -9.91 7.38
CA LEU A 48 -10.21 -9.44 6.80
C LEU A 48 -9.34 -8.87 7.93
N ASP A 49 -8.17 -9.44 8.14
CA ASP A 49 -7.30 -9.00 9.23
C ASP A 49 -6.70 -7.63 8.93
N LEU A 50 -6.19 -7.43 7.71
CA LEU A 50 -5.59 -6.17 7.29
C LEU A 50 -6.05 -5.75 5.88
N LEU A 51 -6.27 -4.44 5.72
CA LEU A 51 -6.38 -3.80 4.42
C LEU A 51 -5.27 -2.75 4.30
N PHE A 52 -4.35 -2.95 3.35
CA PHE A 52 -3.36 -1.95 2.99
C PHE A 52 -3.87 -1.11 1.82
N LEU A 53 -3.78 0.20 1.94
CA LEU A 53 -3.99 1.15 0.85
C LEU A 53 -2.65 1.77 0.50
N SER A 54 -2.12 1.50 -0.70
CA SER A 54 -0.80 1.98 -1.09
C SER A 54 -0.76 3.50 -1.24
N HIS A 55 -1.81 4.08 -1.77
CA HIS A 55 -2.01 5.53 -1.91
C HIS A 55 -3.48 5.87 -2.16
N PHE A 56 -3.79 7.17 -2.22
CA PHE A 56 -5.18 7.64 -2.28
C PHE A 56 -5.71 7.88 -3.70
N ASP A 57 -5.09 7.36 -4.75
CA ASP A 57 -5.65 7.48 -6.09
C ASP A 57 -6.94 6.65 -6.23
N ASN A 58 -7.91 7.20 -6.95
CA ASN A 58 -9.25 6.61 -7.04
C ASN A 58 -9.24 5.16 -7.53
N ASP A 59 -8.36 4.81 -8.46
CA ASP A 59 -8.22 3.46 -9.01
C ASP A 59 -7.51 2.46 -8.09
N HIS A 60 -7.11 2.86 -6.89
CA HIS A 60 -6.58 2.02 -5.83
C HIS A 60 -7.52 1.85 -4.64
N VAL A 61 -8.53 2.73 -4.50
CA VAL A 61 -9.40 2.75 -3.30
C VAL A 61 -10.89 2.64 -3.58
N ASN A 62 -11.33 2.82 -4.82
CA ASN A 62 -12.77 2.92 -5.15
C ASN A 62 -13.55 1.62 -4.96
N GLY A 63 -12.89 0.47 -4.83
CA GLY A 63 -13.52 -0.82 -4.52
C GLY A 63 -13.68 -1.11 -3.03
N VAL A 64 -13.05 -0.30 -2.15
CA VAL A 64 -13.11 -0.51 -0.69
C VAL A 64 -14.53 -0.61 -0.16
N PRO A 65 -15.49 0.26 -0.58
CA PRO A 65 -16.87 0.13 -0.12
C PRO A 65 -17.53 -1.21 -0.47
N ALA A 66 -17.26 -1.75 -1.65
CA ALA A 66 -17.80 -3.05 -2.06
C ALA A 66 -17.14 -4.20 -1.30
N LEU A 67 -15.82 -4.11 -1.05
CA LEU A 67 -15.08 -5.12 -0.28
C LEU A 67 -15.54 -5.19 1.17
N LEU A 68 -15.84 -4.04 1.79
CA LEU A 68 -16.17 -3.91 3.21
C LEU A 68 -17.67 -3.68 3.48
N ASP A 69 -18.54 -3.90 2.48
CA ASP A 69 -19.99 -3.70 2.65
C ASP A 69 -20.53 -4.60 3.78
N LYS A 70 -21.18 -3.99 4.76
CA LYS A 70 -21.82 -4.68 5.90
C LYS A 70 -22.86 -5.72 5.50
N ARG A 71 -23.41 -5.66 4.28
CA ARG A 71 -24.45 -6.60 3.79
C ARG A 71 -23.89 -7.90 3.23
N GLY A 72 -22.68 -7.90 2.71
CA GLY A 72 -22.12 -9.07 2.04
C GLY A 72 -20.60 -9.13 2.00
N GLY A 73 -19.94 -8.01 2.25
CA GLY A 73 -18.49 -7.87 2.26
C GLY A 73 -17.82 -8.42 3.54
N LEU A 74 -16.57 -8.05 3.71
CA LEU A 74 -15.75 -8.46 4.84
C LEU A 74 -15.77 -7.40 5.94
N HIS A 75 -15.69 -7.84 7.18
CA HIS A 75 -15.34 -6.98 8.30
C HIS A 75 -13.81 -6.84 8.36
N VAL A 76 -13.30 -5.61 8.25
CA VAL A 76 -11.86 -5.36 8.38
C VAL A 76 -11.50 -5.05 9.83
N ASN A 77 -10.45 -5.69 10.33
CA ASN A 77 -9.94 -5.40 11.67
C ASN A 77 -9.04 -4.15 11.67
N THR A 78 -8.07 -4.10 10.75
CA THR A 78 -7.10 -3.01 10.69
C THR A 78 -6.93 -2.50 9.25
N VAL A 79 -6.96 -1.18 9.09
CA VAL A 79 -6.62 -0.51 7.82
C VAL A 79 -5.28 0.18 7.95
N VAL A 80 -4.37 -0.07 7.01
CA VAL A 80 -3.02 0.50 6.99
C VAL A 80 -2.86 1.36 5.74
N MET A 81 -2.41 2.59 5.88
CA MET A 81 -2.25 3.51 4.76
C MET A 81 -1.10 4.51 5.00
N PRO A 82 -0.56 5.15 3.97
CA PRO A 82 0.45 6.17 4.16
C PRO A 82 -0.13 7.38 4.91
N TRP A 83 0.69 8.01 5.74
CA TRP A 83 0.38 9.31 6.29
C TRP A 83 0.51 10.36 5.19
N VAL A 84 -0.61 10.99 4.88
CA VAL A 84 -0.73 12.05 3.86
C VAL A 84 -1.31 13.27 4.57
N ASP A 85 -0.55 14.36 4.67
CA ASP A 85 -1.01 15.56 5.36
C ASP A 85 -2.13 16.28 4.60
N ASP A 86 -2.70 17.31 5.20
CA ASP A 86 -3.85 18.03 4.63
C ASP A 86 -3.53 18.68 3.27
N VAL A 87 -2.31 19.17 3.09
CA VAL A 87 -1.84 19.76 1.82
C VAL A 87 -1.64 18.69 0.78
N GLU A 88 -0.98 17.60 1.14
CA GLU A 88 -0.73 16.47 0.25
C GLU A 88 -2.05 15.85 -0.26
N ARG A 89 -3.07 15.77 0.61
CA ARG A 89 -4.42 15.32 0.19
C ARG A 89 -5.05 16.26 -0.84
N MET A 90 -4.81 17.56 -0.73
CA MET A 90 -5.27 18.52 -1.77
C MET A 90 -4.46 18.38 -3.07
N ILE A 91 -3.18 17.95 -3.00
CA ILE A 91 -2.41 17.62 -4.21
C ILE A 91 -3.00 16.38 -4.89
N VAL A 92 -3.34 15.33 -4.13
CA VAL A 92 -4.00 14.11 -4.65
C VAL A 92 -5.33 14.46 -5.32
N TRP A 93 -6.14 15.31 -4.69
CA TRP A 93 -7.36 15.81 -5.31
C TRP A 93 -7.09 16.59 -6.60
N GLY A 94 -6.14 17.52 -6.57
CA GLY A 94 -5.74 18.30 -7.73
C GLY A 94 -5.30 17.44 -8.92
N LYS A 95 -4.59 16.32 -8.66
CA LYS A 95 -4.22 15.33 -9.67
C LYS A 95 -5.45 14.71 -10.33
N THR A 96 -6.39 14.23 -9.54
CA THR A 96 -7.63 13.59 -10.03
C THR A 96 -8.48 14.57 -10.82
N ALA A 97 -8.69 15.78 -10.30
CA ALA A 97 -9.41 16.83 -11.00
C ALA A 97 -8.72 17.26 -12.32
N ALA A 98 -7.39 17.28 -12.35
CA ALA A 98 -6.60 17.60 -13.54
C ALA A 98 -6.72 16.55 -14.65
N SER A 99 -6.88 15.29 -14.29
CA SER A 99 -7.05 14.18 -15.24
C SER A 99 -8.47 14.07 -15.81
N ARG A 100 -9.43 14.82 -15.24
CA ARG A 100 -10.87 14.70 -15.53
C ARG A 100 -11.40 13.27 -15.32
N ALA A 101 -10.74 12.48 -14.49
CA ALA A 101 -11.22 11.18 -14.10
C ALA A 101 -12.44 11.33 -13.19
N SER A 102 -13.40 10.39 -13.30
CA SER A 102 -14.47 10.31 -12.32
C SER A 102 -13.88 9.92 -10.97
N SER A 103 -14.31 10.60 -9.92
CA SER A 103 -13.99 10.26 -8.53
C SER A 103 -15.17 9.54 -7.89
N SER A 104 -14.88 8.49 -7.10
CA SER A 104 -15.90 7.86 -6.26
C SER A 104 -16.18 8.72 -5.02
N ASP A 105 -17.37 8.54 -4.43
CA ASP A 105 -17.72 9.22 -3.18
C ASP A 105 -16.75 8.85 -2.06
N PHE A 106 -16.33 7.57 -2.02
CA PHE A 106 -15.35 7.09 -1.04
C PHE A 106 -13.99 7.77 -1.19
N PHE A 107 -13.47 7.88 -2.43
CA PHE A 107 -12.22 8.60 -2.69
C PHE A 107 -12.32 10.06 -2.24
N SER A 108 -13.42 10.73 -2.56
CA SER A 108 -13.66 12.12 -2.14
C SER A 108 -13.69 12.26 -0.62
N ALA A 109 -14.38 11.33 0.06
CA ALA A 109 -14.40 11.27 1.52
C ALA A 109 -13.03 11.02 2.13
N LEU A 110 -12.25 10.08 1.55
CA LEU A 110 -10.90 9.72 1.99
C LEU A 110 -9.94 10.91 1.89
N VAL A 111 -10.01 11.69 0.81
CA VAL A 111 -9.20 12.91 0.64
C VAL A 111 -9.59 14.00 1.64
N ILE A 112 -10.87 14.16 1.94
CA ILE A 112 -11.36 15.15 2.91
C ILE A 112 -10.97 14.75 4.33
N ASP A 113 -11.23 13.51 4.72
CA ASP A 113 -11.08 12.99 6.08
C ASP A 113 -10.93 11.46 6.06
N PRO A 114 -9.71 10.90 6.08
CA PRO A 114 -9.50 9.47 6.01
C PRO A 114 -10.13 8.67 7.15
N GLU A 115 -10.10 9.21 8.38
CA GLU A 115 -10.70 8.56 9.54
C GLU A 115 -12.23 8.50 9.38
N GLY A 116 -12.86 9.63 9.04
CA GLY A 116 -14.29 9.71 8.80
C GLY A 116 -14.78 8.90 7.59
N ALA A 117 -13.95 8.72 6.56
CA ALA A 117 -14.26 7.88 5.40
C ALA A 117 -14.34 6.39 5.76
N LEU A 118 -13.57 5.95 6.75
CA LEU A 118 -13.51 4.57 7.20
C LEU A 118 -14.48 4.25 8.34
N GLU A 119 -15.01 5.26 9.04
CA GLU A 119 -15.97 5.09 10.15
C GLU A 119 -17.16 4.17 9.80
N PRO A 120 -17.78 4.25 8.60
CA PRO A 120 -18.91 3.38 8.25
C PRO A 120 -18.58 1.88 8.26
N PHE A 121 -17.30 1.51 8.11
CA PHE A 121 -16.83 0.13 8.08
C PHE A 121 -16.40 -0.37 9.47
N ASP A 122 -16.34 0.52 10.48
CA ASP A 122 -16.06 0.21 11.89
C ASP A 122 -14.79 -0.62 12.09
N PRO A 123 -13.63 -0.23 11.51
CA PRO A 123 -12.39 -0.94 11.76
C PRO A 123 -11.99 -0.77 13.24
N ALA A 124 -11.44 -1.84 13.85
CA ALA A 124 -10.93 -1.73 15.20
C ALA A 124 -9.72 -0.77 15.26
N GLN A 125 -8.95 -0.71 14.15
CA GLN A 125 -7.73 0.09 14.09
C GLN A 125 -7.48 0.70 12.71
N ILE A 126 -6.92 1.91 12.69
CA ILE A 126 -6.34 2.56 11.51
C ILE A 126 -4.87 2.87 11.82
N ILE A 127 -3.97 2.43 10.95
CA ILE A 127 -2.53 2.69 11.06
C ILE A 127 -2.10 3.59 9.90
N PHE A 128 -1.65 4.79 10.24
CA PHE A 128 -0.98 5.67 9.29
C PHE A 128 0.53 5.48 9.37
N VAL A 129 1.15 5.20 8.23
CA VAL A 129 2.60 5.02 8.12
C VAL A 129 3.19 6.28 7.48
N ARG A 130 4.05 6.98 8.20
CA ARG A 130 4.83 8.11 7.69
C ARG A 130 6.22 7.69 7.24
N ALA A 131 6.87 8.49 6.43
CA ALA A 131 8.27 8.29 6.08
C ALA A 131 9.15 8.33 7.36
N ALA A 132 10.22 7.55 7.39
CA ALA A 132 11.09 7.44 8.57
C ALA A 132 11.90 8.72 8.87
N ASP A 133 12.10 9.54 7.87
CA ASP A 133 12.82 10.82 7.90
C ASP A 133 11.89 12.06 7.98
N ASP A 134 10.58 11.82 8.20
CA ASP A 134 9.62 12.90 8.35
C ASP A 134 9.80 13.58 9.71
N ASP A 135 10.06 14.90 9.69
CA ASP A 135 10.18 15.77 10.86
C ASP A 135 8.83 16.06 11.55
N GLY A 136 7.82 15.25 11.28
CA GLY A 136 6.53 15.32 11.96
C GLY A 136 6.66 15.29 13.48
N PRO A 137 5.61 15.65 14.24
CA PRO A 137 5.68 15.77 15.68
C PRO A 137 6.34 14.54 16.30
N GLU A 138 7.28 14.76 17.23
CA GLU A 138 8.04 13.70 17.90
C GLU A 138 7.11 12.56 18.29
N ALA A 139 7.36 11.41 17.66
CA ALA A 139 6.58 10.24 17.91
C ALA A 139 7.14 9.57 19.15
N GLY A 140 6.38 9.58 20.23
CA GLY A 140 6.69 8.80 21.43
C GLY A 140 6.64 7.30 21.14
N VAL A 141 7.21 6.50 22.01
CA VAL A 141 7.06 5.04 21.98
C VAL A 141 5.60 4.70 22.27
N VAL A 142 4.99 3.90 21.40
CA VAL A 142 3.59 3.47 21.53
C VAL A 142 3.56 1.97 21.83
N ASP A 143 2.96 1.60 22.94
CA ASP A 143 2.56 0.22 23.19
C ASP A 143 1.23 -0.03 22.47
N VAL A 144 1.27 -0.78 21.41
CA VAL A 144 0.11 -0.98 20.53
C VAL A 144 -0.69 -2.22 20.91
N GLY A 145 -0.18 -3.04 21.79
CA GLY A 145 -0.80 -4.33 22.10
C GLY A 145 -0.96 -5.25 20.85
N PRO A 146 -1.62 -6.38 21.02
CA PRO A 146 -1.92 -7.25 19.87
C PRO A 146 -2.96 -6.60 18.95
N LEU A 147 -2.76 -6.65 17.63
CA LEU A 147 -3.72 -6.17 16.63
C LEU A 147 -5.04 -6.96 16.62
N ASP A 148 -5.08 -8.07 17.30
CA ASP A 148 -6.27 -8.94 17.48
C ASP A 148 -6.41 -9.35 18.95
N PRO A 149 -6.80 -8.42 19.86
CA PRO A 149 -7.04 -8.72 21.25
C PRO A 149 -8.27 -9.64 21.38
N GLY A 150 -8.04 -10.92 21.58
CA GLY A 150 -9.09 -11.95 21.69
C GLY A 150 -9.30 -12.78 20.43
N GLY A 151 -8.41 -12.68 19.43
CA GLY A 151 -8.46 -13.51 18.23
C GLY A 151 -8.40 -15.02 18.54
N GLU A 152 -9.43 -15.74 18.11
CA GLU A 152 -9.50 -17.21 18.19
C GLU A 152 -8.74 -17.84 17.02
N GLY A 153 -7.44 -17.93 17.06
CA GLY A 153 -6.68 -18.53 15.98
C GLY A 153 -5.21 -18.74 16.34
N PRO A 154 -4.46 -19.47 15.50
CA PRO A 154 -3.04 -19.72 15.74
C PRO A 154 -2.17 -18.49 15.51
N PHE A 155 -2.70 -17.46 14.82
CA PHE A 155 -1.94 -16.28 14.45
C PHE A 155 -2.07 -15.17 15.49
N ARG A 156 -0.95 -14.50 15.74
CA ARG A 156 -0.88 -13.28 16.55
C ARG A 156 -0.18 -12.21 15.74
N ALA A 157 -0.84 -11.09 15.53
CA ALA A 157 -0.27 -9.95 14.84
C ALA A 157 0.03 -8.83 15.83
N LYS A 158 1.18 -8.19 15.70
CA LYS A 158 1.58 -7.02 16.48
C LYS A 158 2.36 -6.03 15.62
N VAL A 159 2.29 -4.76 15.95
CA VAL A 159 3.18 -3.75 15.38
C VAL A 159 4.46 -3.69 16.20
N ALA A 160 5.60 -3.75 15.52
CA ALA A 160 6.91 -3.61 16.15
C ALA A 160 7.80 -2.72 15.27
N SER A 161 8.75 -2.03 15.87
CA SER A 161 9.85 -1.41 15.14
C SER A 161 10.97 -2.43 15.02
N ILE A 162 11.39 -2.71 13.79
CA ILE A 162 12.44 -3.67 13.48
C ILE A 162 13.73 -2.88 13.18
N GLY A 163 14.73 -3.00 14.06
CA GLY A 163 16.04 -2.43 13.84
C GLY A 163 16.79 -3.16 12.70
N ARG A 164 17.81 -2.50 12.14
CA ARG A 164 18.69 -3.14 11.13
C ARG A 164 19.43 -4.38 11.68
N ASP A 165 19.60 -4.44 12.99
CA ASP A 165 20.18 -5.55 13.74
C ASP A 165 19.17 -6.63 14.14
N GLY A 166 17.93 -6.54 13.64
CA GLY A 166 16.83 -7.43 13.99
C GLY A 166 16.22 -7.19 15.36
N SER A 167 16.72 -6.20 16.12
CA SER A 167 16.14 -5.88 17.43
C SER A 167 14.70 -5.41 17.27
N ARG A 168 13.82 -5.98 18.13
CA ARG A 168 12.41 -5.61 18.20
C ARG A 168 12.22 -4.57 19.28
N ARG A 169 11.60 -3.47 18.92
CA ARG A 169 11.26 -2.37 19.84
C ARG A 169 9.79 -2.02 19.67
N PRO A 170 9.16 -1.42 20.69
CA PRO A 170 7.85 -0.79 20.50
C PRO A 170 7.91 0.21 19.32
N PRO A 171 6.83 0.33 18.53
CA PRO A 171 6.81 1.24 17.39
C PRO A 171 6.97 2.68 17.85
N ASN A 172 7.70 3.45 17.08
CA ASN A 172 7.81 4.88 17.26
C ASN A 172 6.59 5.56 16.64
N GLY A 173 5.73 6.16 17.45
CA GLY A 173 4.48 6.70 16.97
C GLY A 173 3.64 7.34 18.06
N ARG A 174 2.38 7.62 17.75
CA ARG A 174 1.38 8.06 18.73
C ARG A 174 0.04 7.40 18.43
N ALA A 175 -0.74 7.18 19.48
CA ALA A 175 -2.07 6.63 19.43
C ALA A 175 -3.11 7.64 19.88
N LYS A 176 -4.28 7.61 19.27
CA LYS A 176 -5.49 8.30 19.70
C LYS A 176 -6.71 7.42 19.40
N TYR A 177 -7.86 7.81 19.90
CA TYR A 177 -9.11 7.17 19.54
C TYR A 177 -9.97 8.15 18.74
N SER A 178 -10.61 7.63 17.68
CA SER A 178 -11.66 8.30 16.91
C SER A 178 -12.91 7.44 17.04
N GLY A 179 -13.83 7.84 17.90
CA GLY A 179 -14.93 6.98 18.31
C GLY A 179 -14.44 5.69 18.99
N ARG A 180 -14.75 4.53 18.42
CA ARG A 180 -14.28 3.21 18.88
C ARG A 180 -12.98 2.76 18.23
N THR A 181 -12.62 3.39 17.11
CA THR A 181 -11.45 3.03 16.32
C THR A 181 -10.18 3.58 16.95
N GLN A 182 -9.19 2.72 17.16
CA GLN A 182 -7.84 3.16 17.55
C GLN A 182 -7.12 3.69 16.31
N VAL A 183 -6.57 4.89 16.38
CA VAL A 183 -5.77 5.48 15.30
C VAL A 183 -4.32 5.56 15.73
N LEU A 184 -3.45 4.93 14.97
CA LEU A 184 -2.01 4.91 15.17
C LEU A 184 -1.31 5.67 14.06
N ILE A 185 -0.31 6.46 14.42
CA ILE A 185 0.62 7.05 13.46
C ILE A 185 2.00 6.51 13.80
N VAL A 186 2.58 5.73 12.92
CA VAL A 186 3.90 5.10 13.07
C VAL A 186 4.81 5.51 11.91
N ASP A 187 6.11 5.35 12.07
CA ASP A 187 7.04 5.54 10.95
C ASP A 187 7.27 4.22 10.17
N SER A 188 7.82 4.33 8.97
CA SER A 188 8.05 3.19 8.06
C SER A 188 9.12 2.20 8.56
N ARG A 189 9.78 2.45 9.70
CA ARG A 189 10.62 1.45 10.39
C ARG A 189 9.78 0.45 11.16
N SER A 190 8.50 0.74 11.36
CA SER A 190 7.56 -0.19 11.97
C SER A 190 7.12 -1.25 10.96
N ALA A 191 6.93 -2.48 11.44
CA ALA A 191 6.38 -3.58 10.66
C ALA A 191 5.26 -4.26 11.46
N ILE A 192 4.35 -4.93 10.78
CA ILE A 192 3.40 -5.84 11.41
C ILE A 192 4.03 -7.22 11.36
N GLU A 193 4.31 -7.76 12.54
CA GLU A 193 4.80 -9.11 12.71
C GLU A 193 3.63 -10.05 12.98
N VAL A 194 3.49 -11.07 12.14
CA VAL A 194 2.49 -12.13 12.30
C VAL A 194 3.21 -13.41 12.74
N SER A 195 2.97 -13.84 13.95
CA SER A 195 3.55 -15.08 14.49
C SER A 195 2.50 -16.21 14.48
N ALA A 196 2.96 -17.42 14.19
CA ALA A 196 2.15 -18.62 14.15
C ALA A 196 2.86 -19.72 14.96
N GLY A 197 2.69 -19.75 16.28
CA GLY A 197 3.29 -20.77 17.15
C GLY A 197 4.80 -21.01 16.91
N ALA A 198 5.38 -21.98 17.56
CA ALA A 198 6.71 -22.61 17.34
C ALA A 198 7.79 -21.85 16.53
N GLY A 199 7.95 -20.53 16.72
CA GLY A 199 9.11 -19.79 16.19
C GLY A 199 9.02 -19.30 14.75
N PHE A 200 7.90 -19.45 14.06
CA PHE A 200 7.70 -18.86 12.72
C PHE A 200 7.13 -17.43 12.84
N SER A 201 7.80 -16.49 12.18
CA SER A 201 7.38 -15.09 12.14
C SER A 201 7.37 -14.60 10.69
N TRP A 202 6.27 -13.92 10.31
CA TRP A 202 6.08 -13.31 9.02
C TRP A 202 6.02 -11.79 9.17
N LEU A 203 6.70 -11.06 8.31
CA LEU A 203 6.72 -9.60 8.33
C LEU A 203 5.85 -9.03 7.22
N LEU A 204 5.08 -8.02 7.58
CA LEU A 204 4.46 -7.07 6.70
C LEU A 204 5.13 -5.72 6.97
N LYS A 205 6.18 -5.39 6.19
CA LYS A 205 7.04 -4.22 6.41
C LYS A 205 6.74 -3.15 5.37
N PRO A 206 6.09 -2.03 5.76
CA PRO A 206 5.79 -0.96 4.83
C PRO A 206 7.01 -0.06 4.59
N TYR A 207 7.05 0.58 3.43
CA TYR A 207 7.94 1.70 3.11
C TYR A 207 7.12 2.85 2.56
N VAL A 208 7.33 4.03 3.11
CA VAL A 208 6.73 5.26 2.61
C VAL A 208 7.86 6.27 2.38
N ARG A 209 7.89 6.86 1.19
CA ARG A 209 8.83 7.93 0.87
C ARG A 209 8.24 9.27 1.24
N ARG A 210 9.06 10.14 1.83
CA ARG A 210 8.68 11.53 2.09
C ARG A 210 8.39 12.27 0.77
N THR A 211 7.31 13.02 0.74
CA THR A 211 7.04 13.95 -0.35
C THR A 211 8.08 15.08 -0.33
N ASP A 212 8.60 15.43 -1.50
CA ASP A 212 9.55 16.53 -1.63
C ASP A 212 8.91 17.86 -1.15
N PRO A 213 9.43 18.46 -0.04
CA PRO A 213 8.85 19.66 0.54
C PRO A 213 8.90 20.86 -0.43
N VAL A 214 9.82 20.84 -1.40
CA VAL A 214 9.88 21.89 -2.43
C VAL A 214 8.67 21.79 -3.36
N ILE A 215 8.24 20.57 -3.70
CA ILE A 215 7.04 20.37 -4.53
C ILE A 215 5.79 20.77 -3.75
N VAL A 216 5.70 20.41 -2.47
CA VAL A 216 4.58 20.80 -1.61
C VAL A 216 4.47 22.33 -1.54
N ALA A 217 5.57 23.03 -1.25
CA ALA A 217 5.59 24.49 -1.18
C ALA A 217 5.24 25.16 -2.53
N LYS A 218 5.66 24.59 -3.65
CA LYS A 218 5.27 25.09 -4.99
C LYS A 218 3.77 24.93 -5.22
N PHE A 219 3.19 23.80 -4.79
CA PHE A 219 1.76 23.59 -4.91
C PHE A 219 0.96 24.54 -4.03
N GLU A 220 1.37 24.76 -2.77
CA GLU A 220 0.71 25.71 -1.86
C GLU A 220 0.60 27.10 -2.50
N ARG A 221 1.74 27.64 -3.03
CA ARG A 221 1.79 28.94 -3.70
C ARG A 221 0.90 28.99 -4.94
N ALA A 222 0.90 27.90 -5.73
CA ALA A 222 0.09 27.84 -6.92
C ALA A 222 -1.40 27.79 -6.56
N ALA A 223 -1.77 27.01 -5.55
CA ALA A 223 -3.15 26.93 -5.07
C ALA A 223 -3.66 28.24 -4.51
N GLU A 224 -2.86 28.95 -3.72
CA GLU A 224 -3.20 30.30 -3.21
C GLU A 224 -3.50 31.25 -4.35
N ARG A 225 -2.65 31.30 -5.37
CA ARG A 225 -2.86 32.14 -6.55
C ARG A 225 -4.15 31.80 -7.30
N GLU A 226 -4.37 30.51 -7.58
CA GLU A 226 -5.55 30.06 -8.34
C GLU A 226 -6.87 30.24 -7.55
N LEU A 227 -6.82 30.16 -6.21
CA LEU A 227 -7.96 30.37 -5.32
C LEU A 227 -8.18 31.84 -4.94
N GLY A 228 -7.24 32.73 -5.27
CA GLY A 228 -7.28 34.13 -4.83
C GLY A 228 -7.08 34.27 -3.31
N TRP A 229 -6.30 33.40 -2.70
CA TRP A 229 -6.00 33.42 -1.26
C TRP A 229 -4.69 34.17 -0.97
N ASP A 230 -4.60 34.69 0.26
CA ASP A 230 -3.37 35.35 0.70
C ASP A 230 -2.21 34.36 0.77
N TYR A 231 -1.03 34.83 0.43
CA TYR A 231 0.20 34.04 0.44
C TYR A 231 0.52 33.50 1.85
N GLY A 232 0.91 32.23 1.91
CA GLY A 232 1.28 31.54 3.16
C GLY A 232 0.08 31.10 4.04
N THR A 233 -1.15 31.19 3.51
CA THR A 233 -2.36 30.80 4.28
C THR A 233 -2.88 29.42 3.94
N PHE A 234 -2.46 28.81 2.83
CA PHE A 234 -3.04 27.57 2.31
C PHE A 234 -3.03 26.45 3.35
N ARG A 235 -1.87 26.12 3.91
CA ARG A 235 -1.71 25.03 4.90
C ARG A 235 -2.62 25.22 6.11
N ASN A 236 -2.70 26.44 6.65
CA ASN A 236 -3.55 26.71 7.78
C ASN A 236 -5.05 26.61 7.42
N ARG A 237 -5.44 27.04 6.23
CA ARG A 237 -6.85 26.93 5.78
C ARG A 237 -7.26 25.49 5.56
N VAL A 238 -6.43 24.68 4.90
CA VAL A 238 -6.75 23.28 4.61
C VAL A 238 -6.66 22.37 5.84
N SER A 239 -6.14 22.83 6.98
CA SER A 239 -6.23 22.09 8.24
C SER A 239 -7.69 21.95 8.72
N ASP A 240 -8.58 22.85 8.29
CA ASP A 240 -10.01 22.74 8.54
C ASP A 240 -10.67 21.75 7.55
N ARG A 241 -11.33 20.73 8.10
CA ARG A 241 -12.09 19.73 7.34
C ARG A 241 -13.16 20.34 6.45
N ALA A 242 -13.85 21.39 6.93
CA ALA A 242 -14.91 22.05 6.16
C ALA A 242 -14.34 22.76 4.93
N VAL A 243 -13.15 23.37 5.05
CA VAL A 243 -12.45 23.98 3.92
C VAL A 243 -12.04 22.92 2.91
N ARG A 244 -11.49 21.79 3.34
CA ARG A 244 -11.17 20.67 2.40
C ARG A 244 -12.41 20.16 1.69
N ALA A 245 -13.51 19.99 2.41
CA ALA A 245 -14.77 19.55 1.82
C ALA A 245 -15.30 20.54 0.78
N ASP A 246 -15.16 21.82 1.03
CA ASP A 246 -15.55 22.88 0.11
C ASP A 246 -14.65 22.89 -1.15
N LEU A 247 -13.33 22.75 -0.99
CA LEU A 247 -12.38 22.67 -2.10
C LEU A 247 -12.63 21.45 -3.02
N VAL A 248 -13.06 20.35 -2.44
CA VAL A 248 -13.36 19.12 -3.17
C VAL A 248 -14.70 19.19 -3.91
N ARG A 249 -15.73 19.79 -3.30
CA ARG A 249 -17.10 19.78 -3.81
C ARG A 249 -17.39 20.93 -4.77
N ASP A 250 -16.76 22.07 -4.56
CA ASP A 250 -16.96 23.24 -5.44
C ASP A 250 -16.19 23.06 -6.74
N VAL A 251 -16.89 23.10 -7.87
CA VAL A 251 -16.33 22.86 -9.20
C VAL A 251 -15.22 23.87 -9.55
N LYS A 252 -15.37 25.15 -9.18
CA LYS A 252 -14.39 26.17 -9.48
C LYS A 252 -13.12 26.02 -8.65
N LYS A 253 -13.29 25.72 -7.35
CA LYS A 253 -12.17 25.51 -6.43
C LYS A 253 -11.42 24.22 -6.76
N SER A 254 -12.13 23.16 -7.11
CA SER A 254 -11.54 21.92 -7.62
C SER A 254 -10.75 22.15 -8.91
N ALA A 255 -11.27 22.97 -9.84
CA ALA A 255 -10.53 23.36 -11.04
C ALA A 255 -9.28 24.22 -10.74
N ALA A 256 -9.35 25.08 -9.72
CA ALA A 256 -8.17 25.84 -9.25
C ALA A 256 -7.09 24.90 -8.70
N LEU A 257 -7.44 23.88 -7.90
CA LEU A 257 -6.49 22.87 -7.44
C LEU A 257 -5.91 22.05 -8.60
N ALA A 258 -6.71 21.73 -9.62
CA ALA A 258 -6.23 21.07 -10.83
C ALA A 258 -5.20 21.92 -11.60
N ALA A 259 -5.41 23.23 -11.69
CA ALA A 259 -4.46 24.17 -12.30
C ALA A 259 -3.17 24.26 -11.48
N ALA A 260 -3.29 24.37 -10.16
CA ALA A 260 -2.15 24.37 -9.24
C ALA A 260 -1.31 23.09 -9.37
N TYR A 261 -1.96 21.93 -9.40
CA TYR A 261 -1.29 20.64 -9.60
C TYR A 261 -0.50 20.61 -10.91
N LYS A 262 -1.12 20.97 -12.01
CA LYS A 262 -0.46 20.98 -13.34
C LYS A 262 0.77 21.88 -13.37
N SER A 263 0.71 23.04 -12.71
CA SER A 263 1.80 24.01 -12.72
C SER A 263 2.95 23.65 -11.76
N ALA A 264 2.66 22.99 -10.62
CA ALA A 264 3.62 22.77 -9.56
C ALA A 264 4.16 21.34 -9.48
N VAL A 265 3.35 20.33 -9.78
CA VAL A 265 3.64 18.92 -9.50
C VAL A 265 3.89 18.12 -10.78
N GLY A 266 3.06 18.35 -11.80
CA GLY A 266 3.08 17.55 -13.04
C GLY A 266 2.56 16.12 -12.80
N ASN A 267 3.03 15.15 -13.59
CA ASN A 267 2.53 13.77 -13.54
C ASN A 267 3.30 12.89 -12.52
N ARG A 268 3.39 13.33 -11.27
CA ARG A 268 4.12 12.58 -10.23
C ARG A 268 3.15 12.00 -9.20
N ASN A 269 3.37 10.73 -8.82
CA ASN A 269 2.83 10.19 -7.60
C ASN A 269 3.75 10.59 -6.45
N LEU A 270 3.23 11.31 -5.47
CA LEU A 270 4.04 11.88 -4.40
C LEU A 270 4.25 10.88 -3.27
N THR A 271 3.20 10.17 -2.88
CA THR A 271 3.23 9.26 -1.74
C THR A 271 2.67 7.91 -2.17
N SER A 272 3.44 6.86 -1.92
CA SER A 272 2.96 5.48 -2.10
C SER A 272 3.58 4.61 -1.01
N LEU A 273 2.76 3.76 -0.40
CA LEU A 273 3.19 2.75 0.55
C LEU A 273 3.58 1.49 -0.22
N CYS A 274 4.85 1.12 -0.18
CA CYS A 274 5.32 -0.17 -0.63
C CYS A 274 5.20 -1.17 0.53
N LEU A 275 5.07 -2.45 0.22
CA LEU A 275 4.89 -3.47 1.26
C LEU A 275 5.74 -4.71 0.94
N TYR A 276 6.65 -5.04 1.84
CA TYR A 276 7.24 -6.37 1.89
C TYR A 276 6.30 -7.30 2.68
N SER A 277 6.08 -8.47 2.16
CA SER A 277 5.38 -9.56 2.83
C SER A 277 6.21 -10.83 2.68
N GLY A 278 6.75 -11.32 3.77
CA GLY A 278 7.66 -12.47 3.72
C GLY A 278 8.14 -12.91 5.09
N PRO A 279 8.97 -13.95 5.15
CA PRO A 279 9.53 -14.43 6.40
C PRO A 279 10.35 -13.34 7.08
N ASN A 280 10.37 -13.37 8.40
CA ASN A 280 11.29 -12.55 9.18
C ASN A 280 12.71 -13.16 9.04
N THR A 281 13.55 -12.49 8.26
CA THR A 281 14.90 -12.96 7.96
C THR A 281 15.90 -12.73 9.08
N THR A 282 15.49 -12.04 10.14
CA THR A 282 16.33 -11.74 11.31
C THR A 282 16.09 -12.70 12.49
N ASP A 283 15.12 -13.59 12.37
CA ASP A 283 14.91 -14.63 13.39
C ASP A 283 16.05 -15.67 13.29
N GLU A 284 16.74 -15.93 14.41
CA GLU A 284 17.77 -16.98 14.52
C GLU A 284 17.20 -18.39 14.51
N GLY A 285 15.88 -18.52 14.37
CA GLY A 285 15.20 -19.80 14.24
C GLY A 285 15.47 -20.50 12.91
N PRO A 286 15.24 -21.80 12.81
CA PRO A 286 15.34 -22.50 11.54
C PRO A 286 14.42 -21.81 10.52
N VAL A 287 15.00 -21.31 9.42
CA VAL A 287 14.19 -20.84 8.30
C VAL A 287 13.36 -22.03 7.85
N PRO A 288 12.03 -21.96 7.95
CA PRO A 288 11.21 -23.11 7.57
C PRO A 288 11.49 -23.43 6.11
N MET A 289 11.81 -24.70 5.87
CA MET A 289 11.98 -25.19 4.53
C MET A 289 10.62 -25.18 3.85
N MET A 290 10.47 -24.37 2.82
CA MET A 290 9.21 -24.24 2.11
C MET A 290 9.27 -24.90 0.75
N VAL A 291 8.22 -25.62 0.44
CA VAL A 291 8.03 -26.22 -0.89
C VAL A 291 7.06 -25.34 -1.67
N ARG A 292 7.51 -24.84 -2.81
CA ARG A 292 6.62 -24.15 -3.75
C ARG A 292 5.64 -25.14 -4.33
N LEU A 293 4.35 -24.87 -4.15
CA LEU A 293 3.27 -25.66 -4.71
C LEU A 293 2.80 -25.01 -6.04
N GLY A 294 3.01 -25.66 -7.15
CA GLY A 294 2.54 -25.21 -8.47
C GLY A 294 2.53 -26.37 -9.46
N PRO A 295 1.73 -26.28 -10.53
CA PRO A 295 1.57 -27.39 -11.47
C PRO A 295 2.89 -27.80 -12.16
N ASP A 296 3.83 -26.89 -12.32
CA ASP A 296 5.04 -27.14 -13.13
C ASP A 296 6.37 -27.11 -12.35
N ARG A 297 6.39 -26.78 -11.07
CA ARG A 297 7.63 -26.68 -10.29
C ARG A 297 7.43 -27.09 -8.83
N ARG A 298 7.77 -28.31 -8.50
CA ARG A 298 8.03 -28.73 -7.13
C ARG A 298 9.52 -28.56 -6.86
N GLY A 299 9.88 -27.69 -5.94
CA GLY A 299 11.27 -27.45 -5.54
C GLY A 299 11.35 -26.75 -4.20
N LEU A 300 12.48 -26.92 -3.52
CA LEU A 300 12.78 -26.16 -2.31
C LEU A 300 12.81 -24.67 -2.67
N ALA A 301 11.95 -23.89 -2.06
CA ALA A 301 11.94 -22.44 -2.20
C ALA A 301 12.80 -21.86 -1.08
N THR A 302 13.96 -21.34 -1.43
CA THR A 302 14.82 -20.58 -0.51
C THR A 302 14.37 -19.13 -0.36
N ARG A 303 13.49 -18.67 -1.25
CA ARG A 303 12.97 -17.30 -1.31
C ARG A 303 11.47 -17.37 -1.51
N ILE A 304 10.71 -16.68 -0.66
CA ILE A 304 9.25 -16.75 -0.63
C ILE A 304 8.59 -15.38 -0.35
N GLY A 305 9.39 -14.34 -0.18
CA GLY A 305 8.91 -12.99 0.07
C GLY A 305 8.33 -12.35 -1.19
N TRP A 306 7.32 -11.56 -0.98
CA TRP A 306 6.70 -10.70 -1.97
C TRP A 306 6.98 -9.23 -1.65
N LEU A 307 7.23 -8.41 -2.66
CA LEU A 307 7.41 -6.97 -2.52
C LEU A 307 6.51 -6.23 -3.51
N GLY A 308 5.51 -5.55 -2.96
CA GLY A 308 4.64 -4.64 -3.70
C GLY A 308 5.18 -3.22 -3.65
N SER A 309 5.34 -2.58 -4.80
CA SER A 309 5.90 -1.24 -4.88
C SER A 309 4.85 -0.12 -5.02
N GLY A 310 3.57 -0.46 -5.20
CA GLY A 310 2.54 0.54 -5.50
C GLY A 310 2.95 1.40 -6.70
N ASP A 311 2.66 2.68 -6.61
CA ASP A 311 2.97 3.64 -7.66
C ASP A 311 4.23 4.49 -7.40
N ILE A 312 5.13 4.01 -6.53
CA ILE A 312 6.38 4.71 -6.22
C ILE A 312 7.23 4.94 -7.47
N SER A 313 8.00 6.03 -7.51
CA SER A 313 9.05 6.20 -8.51
C SER A 313 10.40 5.84 -7.89
N LEU A 314 11.09 4.88 -8.52
CA LEU A 314 12.43 4.43 -8.16
C LEU A 314 13.48 4.88 -9.19
N ALA A 315 13.09 5.73 -10.16
CA ALA A 315 13.95 6.14 -11.26
C ALA A 315 15.12 7.04 -10.82
N ALA A 316 14.91 7.89 -9.81
CA ALA A 316 15.99 8.70 -9.27
C ALA A 316 16.93 7.82 -8.42
N PRO A 317 18.27 7.90 -8.63
CA PRO A 317 19.22 7.04 -7.92
C PRO A 317 19.12 7.10 -6.40
N ALA A 318 18.90 8.28 -5.83
CA ALA A 318 18.74 8.45 -4.37
C ALA A 318 17.47 7.77 -3.85
N ASP A 319 16.35 7.87 -4.58
CA ASP A 319 15.10 7.23 -4.21
C ASP A 319 15.22 5.70 -4.27
N GLY A 320 15.86 5.19 -5.34
CA GLY A 320 16.14 3.76 -5.50
C GLY A 320 17.04 3.22 -4.38
N GLN A 321 18.08 3.97 -4.00
CA GLN A 321 18.98 3.57 -2.94
C GLN A 321 18.29 3.56 -1.57
N ALA A 322 17.52 4.60 -1.24
CA ALA A 322 16.75 4.65 0.01
C ALA A 322 15.76 3.48 0.14
N PHE A 323 15.12 3.10 -0.97
CA PHE A 323 14.25 1.94 -1.03
C PHE A 323 15.02 0.62 -0.77
N LEU A 324 16.18 0.44 -1.39
CA LEU A 324 17.03 -0.74 -1.18
C LEU A 324 17.57 -0.79 0.25
N ASP A 325 18.00 0.33 0.81
CA ASP A 325 18.50 0.41 2.19
C ASP A 325 17.42 0.05 3.21
N HIS A 326 16.15 0.45 2.93
CA HIS A 326 15.03 0.10 3.80
C HIS A 326 14.78 -1.40 3.85
N TYR A 327 14.87 -2.09 2.72
CA TYR A 327 14.61 -3.53 2.61
C TYR A 327 15.89 -4.38 2.61
N ALA A 328 17.03 -3.83 3.03
CA ALA A 328 18.34 -4.50 2.89
C ALA A 328 18.37 -5.92 3.49
N THR A 329 17.69 -6.14 4.61
CA THR A 329 17.59 -7.45 5.27
C THR A 329 16.65 -8.40 4.55
N GLU A 330 15.61 -7.89 3.88
CA GLU A 330 14.58 -8.71 3.23
C GLU A 330 14.91 -9.03 1.76
N LEU A 331 15.86 -8.32 1.13
CA LEU A 331 16.18 -8.48 -0.30
C LEU A 331 16.46 -9.94 -0.70
N THR A 332 17.13 -10.69 0.18
CA THR A 332 17.48 -12.09 -0.06
C THR A 332 16.28 -13.04 -0.03
N ALA A 333 15.17 -12.62 0.56
CA ALA A 333 13.95 -13.41 0.67
C ALA A 333 12.93 -13.14 -0.45
N ILE A 334 13.08 -12.06 -1.23
CA ILE A 334 12.10 -11.64 -2.23
C ILE A 334 12.14 -12.59 -3.44
N THR A 335 11.02 -13.24 -3.70
CA THR A 335 10.76 -14.04 -4.91
C THR A 335 10.00 -13.24 -5.95
N SER A 336 8.96 -12.53 -5.53
CA SER A 336 8.04 -11.83 -6.41
C SER A 336 8.07 -10.33 -6.17
N PHE A 337 8.19 -9.56 -7.26
CA PHE A 337 8.26 -8.11 -7.23
C PHE A 337 7.18 -7.49 -8.13
N GLY A 338 6.30 -6.70 -7.51
CA GLY A 338 5.36 -5.85 -8.22
C GLY A 338 6.05 -4.63 -8.80
N LEU A 339 6.08 -4.52 -10.12
CA LEU A 339 6.79 -3.44 -10.83
C LEU A 339 6.14 -2.08 -10.56
N PRO A 340 6.94 -1.05 -10.23
CA PRO A 340 6.43 0.27 -9.87
C PRO A 340 5.48 0.85 -10.90
N HIS A 341 4.37 1.44 -10.43
CA HIS A 341 3.39 2.14 -11.26
C HIS A 341 3.00 1.33 -12.50
N HIS A 342 2.55 0.10 -12.27
CA HIS A 342 2.11 -0.84 -13.31
C HIS A 342 3.18 -1.18 -14.37
N GLY A 343 4.46 -1.05 -14.04
CA GLY A 343 5.57 -1.20 -14.98
C GLY A 343 5.79 0.02 -15.88
N ALA A 344 5.51 1.22 -15.38
CA ALA A 344 5.75 2.49 -16.06
C ALA A 344 7.25 2.78 -16.19
N LYS A 345 7.74 3.05 -17.42
CA LYS A 345 9.15 3.37 -17.65
C LYS A 345 9.68 4.56 -16.82
N PRO A 346 8.93 5.67 -16.63
CA PRO A 346 9.41 6.80 -15.82
C PRO A 346 9.60 6.49 -14.33
N ASN A 347 9.03 5.40 -13.83
CA ASN A 347 9.09 5.00 -12.43
C ASN A 347 10.09 3.87 -12.19
N HIS A 348 10.61 3.28 -13.27
CA HIS A 348 11.46 2.10 -13.23
C HIS A 348 12.92 2.43 -12.95
N SER A 349 13.61 1.54 -12.25
CA SER A 349 15.06 1.55 -12.06
C SER A 349 15.62 0.15 -12.32
N LYS A 350 16.43 0.03 -13.37
CA LYS A 350 17.13 -1.21 -13.68
C LYS A 350 18.11 -1.61 -12.57
N HIS A 351 18.74 -0.62 -11.91
CA HIS A 351 19.65 -0.87 -10.78
C HIS A 351 18.89 -1.53 -9.62
N VAL A 352 17.79 -0.92 -9.18
CA VAL A 352 16.95 -1.48 -8.09
C VAL A 352 16.50 -2.90 -8.43
N LEU A 353 16.01 -3.10 -9.66
CA LEU A 353 15.59 -4.42 -10.12
C LEU A 353 16.72 -5.45 -10.07
N SER A 354 17.91 -5.08 -10.49
CA SER A 354 19.08 -5.97 -10.48
C SER A 354 19.53 -6.33 -9.06
N VAL A 355 19.42 -5.41 -8.10
CA VAL A 355 19.78 -5.65 -6.70
C VAL A 355 18.75 -6.56 -6.02
N ILE A 356 17.45 -6.32 -6.22
CA ILE A 356 16.39 -7.20 -5.70
C ILE A 356 16.51 -8.59 -6.32
N ASN A 357 16.81 -8.66 -7.61
CA ASN A 357 16.96 -9.89 -8.39
C ASN A 357 15.83 -10.91 -8.14
N PRO A 358 14.56 -10.54 -8.35
CA PRO A 358 13.42 -11.40 -8.08
C PRO A 358 13.32 -12.50 -9.15
N SER A 359 12.72 -13.64 -8.79
CA SER A 359 12.41 -14.69 -9.77
C SER A 359 11.19 -14.35 -10.64
N ILE A 360 10.29 -13.53 -10.12
CA ILE A 360 9.06 -13.14 -10.78
C ILE A 360 8.88 -11.62 -10.69
N CYS A 361 8.65 -10.99 -11.84
CA CYS A 361 8.20 -9.61 -11.93
C CYS A 361 6.79 -9.56 -12.49
N TYR A 362 5.88 -8.88 -11.83
CA TYR A 362 4.55 -8.71 -12.38
C TYR A 362 4.14 -7.24 -12.46
N ALA A 363 3.31 -6.94 -13.42
CA ALA A 363 2.67 -5.64 -13.57
C ALA A 363 1.17 -5.85 -13.71
N SER A 364 0.44 -5.18 -12.86
CA SER A 364 -1.00 -5.19 -12.93
C SER A 364 -1.45 -4.09 -13.87
N ALA A 365 -1.86 -4.44 -15.07
CA ALA A 365 -2.25 -3.49 -16.09
C ALA A 365 -3.24 -4.11 -17.09
N LYS A 366 -4.33 -3.41 -17.36
CA LYS A 366 -5.18 -3.72 -18.52
C LYS A 366 -4.46 -3.21 -19.78
N PRO A 367 -4.48 -3.93 -20.90
CA PRO A 367 -3.96 -3.39 -22.16
C PRO A 367 -4.85 -2.24 -22.61
N PRO A 368 -4.44 -1.00 -22.45
CA PRO A 368 -5.20 0.11 -22.97
C PRO A 368 -4.74 0.45 -24.38
N LYS A 369 -5.63 0.97 -25.14
CA LYS A 369 -5.33 1.45 -26.49
C LYS A 369 -4.25 2.55 -26.51
N ASN A 370 -4.05 3.28 -25.41
CA ASN A 370 -3.22 4.50 -25.36
C ASN A 370 -2.11 4.53 -24.31
N TRP A 371 -2.03 3.60 -23.35
CA TRP A 371 -1.01 3.59 -22.30
C TRP A 371 -0.12 2.36 -22.45
N LYS A 372 1.19 2.56 -22.54
CA LYS A 372 2.16 1.47 -22.73
C LYS A 372 2.60 0.93 -21.35
N HIS A 373 1.65 0.40 -20.56
CA HIS A 373 1.98 -0.26 -19.32
C HIS A 373 1.58 -1.74 -19.37
N PRO A 374 2.42 -2.66 -18.94
CA PRO A 374 3.84 -2.44 -18.65
C PRO A 374 4.62 -2.01 -19.90
N HIS A 375 5.62 -1.14 -19.72
CA HIS A 375 6.46 -0.71 -20.83
C HIS A 375 7.37 -1.87 -21.28
N PRO A 376 7.55 -2.10 -22.60
CA PRO A 376 8.38 -3.20 -23.09
C PRO A 376 9.81 -3.23 -22.53
N ASP A 377 10.45 -2.06 -22.39
CA ASP A 377 11.81 -1.97 -21.84
C ASP A 377 11.88 -2.45 -20.38
N VAL A 378 10.83 -2.17 -19.58
CA VAL A 378 10.76 -2.61 -18.18
C VAL A 378 10.69 -4.13 -18.09
N PHE A 379 9.89 -4.76 -18.95
CA PHE A 379 9.85 -6.22 -19.04
C PHE A 379 11.14 -6.81 -19.60
N ALA A 380 11.76 -6.16 -20.58
CA ALA A 380 13.06 -6.58 -21.11
C ALA A 380 14.16 -6.53 -20.03
N ASP A 381 14.18 -5.48 -19.21
CA ASP A 381 15.12 -5.39 -18.08
C ASP A 381 14.87 -6.52 -17.06
N ALA A 382 13.61 -6.84 -16.73
CA ALA A 382 13.29 -7.95 -15.85
C ALA A 382 13.72 -9.31 -16.44
N GLN A 383 13.47 -9.53 -17.72
CA GLN A 383 13.90 -10.75 -18.41
C GLN A 383 15.44 -10.85 -18.49
N SER A 384 16.14 -9.73 -18.60
CA SER A 384 17.62 -9.72 -18.69
C SER A 384 18.31 -10.20 -17.41
N ILE A 385 17.61 -10.14 -16.26
CA ILE A 385 18.09 -10.73 -14.99
C ILE A 385 17.56 -12.14 -14.75
N GLY A 386 16.87 -12.74 -15.72
CA GLY A 386 16.29 -14.07 -15.62
C GLY A 386 14.94 -14.14 -14.93
N ALA A 387 14.29 -13.01 -14.63
CA ALA A 387 12.97 -12.99 -14.01
C ALA A 387 11.88 -13.41 -15.00
N HIS A 388 10.94 -14.21 -14.53
CA HIS A 388 9.70 -14.45 -15.25
C HIS A 388 8.80 -13.21 -15.18
N THR A 389 8.32 -12.72 -16.32
CA THR A 389 7.49 -11.52 -16.38
C THR A 389 6.02 -11.89 -16.57
N MET A 390 5.15 -11.30 -15.77
CA MET A 390 3.72 -11.55 -15.82
C MET A 390 2.93 -10.25 -15.90
N LYS A 391 1.89 -10.26 -16.72
CA LYS A 391 0.91 -9.19 -16.76
C LYS A 391 -0.39 -9.69 -16.13
N VAL A 392 -0.79 -9.06 -15.06
CA VAL A 392 -2.05 -9.34 -14.37
C VAL A 392 -3.10 -8.32 -14.83
N SER A 393 -4.27 -8.79 -15.25
CA SER A 393 -5.37 -7.94 -15.74
C SER A 393 -6.71 -8.46 -15.24
N ASP A 394 -7.80 -7.87 -15.70
CA ASP A 394 -9.18 -8.29 -15.49
C ASP A 394 -9.56 -9.61 -16.20
N GLN A 395 -8.63 -10.25 -16.90
CA GLN A 395 -8.87 -11.54 -17.55
C GLN A 395 -8.52 -12.68 -16.57
N GLU A 396 -9.44 -13.59 -16.34
CA GLU A 396 -9.29 -14.74 -15.43
C GLU A 396 -7.99 -15.53 -15.64
N ARG A 397 -7.54 -15.66 -16.88
CA ARG A 397 -6.30 -16.39 -17.24
C ARG A 397 -5.02 -15.66 -16.83
N THR A 398 -5.10 -14.41 -16.37
CA THR A 398 -3.95 -13.62 -15.95
C THR A 398 -3.79 -13.57 -14.44
N THR A 399 -4.59 -14.32 -13.70
CA THR A 399 -4.43 -14.45 -12.24
C THR A 399 -3.10 -15.13 -11.92
N PHE A 400 -2.33 -14.52 -11.04
CA PHE A 400 -1.07 -15.06 -10.53
C PHE A 400 -1.23 -15.42 -9.06
N GLY A 401 -0.76 -16.60 -8.70
CA GLY A 401 -0.75 -17.06 -7.32
C GLY A 401 0.50 -17.89 -7.02
N GLU A 402 1.05 -17.69 -5.82
CA GLU A 402 2.11 -18.54 -5.27
C GLU A 402 1.59 -19.18 -3.98
N ALA A 403 1.87 -20.44 -3.81
CA ALA A 403 1.58 -21.18 -2.60
C ALA A 403 2.86 -21.85 -2.09
N PHE A 404 3.06 -21.80 -0.79
CA PHE A 404 4.21 -22.41 -0.13
C PHE A 404 3.72 -23.26 1.04
N ALA A 405 4.34 -24.40 1.25
CA ALA A 405 4.11 -25.23 2.44
C ALA A 405 5.35 -25.19 3.33
N ILE A 406 5.14 -24.99 4.63
CA ILE A 406 6.19 -25.14 5.62
C ILE A 406 6.42 -26.65 5.80
N VAL A 407 7.66 -27.08 5.60
CA VAL A 407 8.06 -28.47 5.87
C VAL A 407 8.75 -28.46 7.23
N GLY A 408 8.06 -29.00 8.23
CA GLY A 408 8.60 -29.23 9.58
C GLY A 408 9.46 -30.47 9.65
#